data_a3c2f4399ca5a95d5bffb380433e93c9
#
_entry.id   a3c2f4399ca5a95d5bffb380433e93c9
#
_cell.length_a   1.000
_cell.length_b   1.000
_cell.length_c   1.000
_cell.angle_alpha   90.00
_cell.angle_beta   90.00
_cell.angle_gamma   90.00
#
_symmetry.space_group_name_H-M   'P 1'
#
loop_
_entity.id
_entity.type
_entity.pdbx_description
1 polymer ?
#
loop_
_entity_poly.entity_id
_entity_poly.type
_entity_poly.pdbx_seq_one_letter_code
_entity_poly.pdbx_strand_id
1 'polypeptide(L)'
;MVVGLGIALVLVVLVVAFAFWARGAQATPEELARIDASLDAFLDRHRVAIEATRRPVVRFTLEPMAQDDLLASKVGGTPWWPAGEARPVDAQGNPLALLAQVNLADVPDSWVDLPREGLLQFLVATDWKFGQDYSRDETPAALAALRGHRVVYRSDASGPTQAFPAAAKKQLPLEVPGPLRMRFADAASETMSPHDARFESIFPGGLFPALAAHGEPDGMDEDTLSDALWDRYESEAHKLGGYPYFTQDDPRARTDLELLFQLVSSDGLMWGDAGVGNFFITDADLAARDFSRVYYSWDCC
;
A
#
# COMPACT_ATOMS: atom_id res chain seq x y z
N MET A 1 -19.74 -43.12 1.10
CA MET A 1 -20.11 -41.97 1.96
C MET A 1 -19.23 -40.75 1.62
N VAL A 2 -19.13 -40.38 0.34
CA VAL A 2 -18.27 -39.28 -0.15
C VAL A 2 -19.06 -38.30 -1.09
N VAL A 3 -20.34 -38.58 -1.32
CA VAL A 3 -21.15 -37.75 -2.28
C VAL A 3 -21.86 -36.57 -1.59
N GLY A 4 -21.91 -36.56 -0.24
CA GLY A 4 -22.64 -35.52 0.51
C GLY A 4 -21.90 -34.21 0.73
N LEU A 5 -20.53 -34.21 0.74
CA LEU A 5 -19.75 -32.98 1.00
C LEU A 5 -19.62 -32.05 -0.21
N GLY A 6 -19.66 -32.63 -1.43
CA GLY A 6 -19.53 -31.82 -2.66
C GLY A 6 -20.76 -30.95 -2.96
N ILE A 7 -21.95 -31.42 -2.57
CA ILE A 7 -23.21 -30.73 -2.84
C ILE A 7 -23.43 -29.57 -1.87
N ALA A 8 -22.96 -29.68 -0.62
CA ALA A 8 -23.05 -28.63 0.38
C ALA A 8 -22.11 -27.44 0.02
N LEU A 9 -20.91 -27.72 -0.47
CA LEU A 9 -19.96 -26.68 -0.88
C LEU A 9 -20.41 -25.90 -2.13
N VAL A 10 -21.00 -26.60 -3.11
CA VAL A 10 -21.57 -26.00 -4.31
C VAL A 10 -22.81 -25.15 -4.00
N LEU A 11 -23.64 -25.57 -3.03
CA LEU A 11 -24.79 -24.77 -2.58
C LEU A 11 -24.37 -23.51 -1.81
N VAL A 12 -23.32 -23.55 -1.00
CA VAL A 12 -22.81 -22.36 -0.30
C VAL A 12 -22.20 -21.38 -1.29
N VAL A 13 -21.41 -21.84 -2.27
CA VAL A 13 -20.85 -20.97 -3.33
C VAL A 13 -21.96 -20.39 -4.21
N LEU A 14 -23.02 -21.14 -4.52
CA LEU A 14 -24.15 -20.64 -5.29
C LEU A 14 -25.04 -19.68 -4.49
N VAL A 15 -25.15 -19.85 -3.19
CA VAL A 15 -25.91 -18.93 -2.30
C VAL A 15 -25.14 -17.63 -2.13
N VAL A 16 -23.80 -17.67 -2.00
CA VAL A 16 -22.94 -16.48 -1.93
C VAL A 16 -22.93 -15.76 -3.29
N ALA A 17 -22.77 -16.49 -4.40
CA ALA A 17 -22.85 -15.90 -5.74
C ALA A 17 -24.25 -15.33 -6.07
N PHE A 18 -25.32 -15.95 -5.57
CA PHE A 18 -26.69 -15.45 -5.73
C PHE A 18 -26.98 -14.27 -4.81
N ALA A 19 -26.41 -14.21 -3.61
CA ALA A 19 -26.47 -13.04 -2.73
C ALA A 19 -25.69 -11.85 -3.32
N PHE A 20 -24.54 -12.11 -3.96
CA PHE A 20 -23.80 -11.09 -4.73
C PHE A 20 -24.58 -10.64 -5.98
N TRP A 21 -25.25 -11.55 -6.67
CA TRP A 21 -26.08 -11.23 -7.85
C TRP A 21 -27.43 -10.61 -7.48
N ALA A 22 -28.00 -10.94 -6.34
CA ALA A 22 -29.24 -10.34 -5.82
C ALA A 22 -29.01 -8.95 -5.21
N ARG A 23 -27.80 -8.64 -4.69
CA ARG A 23 -27.36 -7.27 -4.35
C ARG A 23 -27.04 -6.41 -5.59
N GLY A 24 -26.97 -6.99 -6.79
CA GLY A 24 -26.89 -6.30 -8.07
C GLY A 24 -28.21 -5.67 -8.57
N ALA A 25 -29.26 -5.70 -7.79
CA ALA A 25 -30.35 -4.73 -7.93
C ALA A 25 -29.79 -3.40 -7.43
N GLN A 26 -29.38 -2.54 -8.38
CA GLN A 26 -28.82 -1.23 -8.09
C GLN A 26 -29.73 -0.51 -7.10
N ALA A 27 -29.18 -0.18 -5.92
CA ALA A 27 -29.89 0.62 -4.92
C ALA A 27 -30.45 1.87 -5.62
N THR A 28 -31.66 2.21 -5.31
CA THR A 28 -32.27 3.42 -5.89
C THR A 28 -31.49 4.66 -5.44
N PRO A 29 -31.53 5.77 -6.20
CA PRO A 29 -30.88 7.02 -5.78
C PRO A 29 -31.35 7.49 -4.39
N GLU A 30 -32.58 7.18 -4.00
CA GLU A 30 -33.13 7.52 -2.69
C GLU A 30 -32.54 6.63 -1.58
N GLU A 31 -32.34 5.35 -1.84
CA GLU A 31 -31.64 4.43 -0.90
C GLU A 31 -30.19 4.81 -0.73
N LEU A 32 -29.45 5.11 -1.80
CA LEU A 32 -28.07 5.59 -1.73
C LEU A 32 -27.96 6.87 -0.92
N ALA A 33 -28.86 7.84 -1.13
CA ALA A 33 -28.86 9.09 -0.38
C ALA A 33 -29.15 8.87 1.12
N ARG A 34 -29.96 7.85 1.47
CA ARG A 34 -30.19 7.49 2.89
C ARG A 34 -28.97 6.82 3.51
N ILE A 35 -28.29 5.94 2.77
CA ILE A 35 -27.04 5.29 3.21
C ILE A 35 -25.99 6.37 3.46
N ASP A 36 -25.78 7.28 2.50
CA ASP A 36 -24.82 8.38 2.64
C ASP A 36 -25.13 9.27 3.85
N ALA A 37 -26.39 9.65 4.05
CA ALA A 37 -26.78 10.48 5.19
C ALA A 37 -26.56 9.77 6.54
N SER A 38 -26.82 8.46 6.59
CA SER A 38 -26.59 7.65 7.79
C SER A 38 -25.10 7.52 8.09
N LEU A 39 -24.28 7.26 7.05
CA LEU A 39 -22.84 7.19 7.17
C LEU A 39 -22.24 8.53 7.60
N ASP A 40 -22.69 9.64 7.03
CA ASP A 40 -22.25 10.98 7.44
C ASP A 40 -22.53 11.25 8.92
N ALA A 41 -23.72 10.87 9.41
CA ALA A 41 -24.08 10.99 10.82
C ALA A 41 -23.24 10.09 11.73
N PHE A 42 -22.88 8.88 11.27
CA PHE A 42 -21.95 7.99 11.96
C PHE A 42 -20.57 8.60 12.07
N LEU A 43 -20.00 9.05 10.94
CA LEU A 43 -18.68 9.67 10.89
C LEU A 43 -18.61 10.95 11.71
N ASP A 44 -19.67 11.78 11.68
CA ASP A 44 -19.76 13.00 12.50
C ASP A 44 -19.73 12.70 14.01
N ARG A 45 -20.41 11.64 14.44
CA ARG A 45 -20.40 11.19 15.84
C ARG A 45 -18.99 10.82 16.31
N HIS A 46 -18.19 10.22 15.43
CA HIS A 46 -16.83 9.76 15.73
C HIS A 46 -15.74 10.71 15.21
N ARG A 47 -16.12 11.87 14.66
CA ARG A 47 -15.24 12.81 13.97
C ARG A 47 -13.99 13.17 14.77
N VAL A 48 -14.10 13.44 16.06
CA VAL A 48 -12.95 13.82 16.90
C VAL A 48 -11.91 12.70 16.96
N ALA A 49 -12.32 11.46 17.10
CA ALA A 49 -11.43 10.31 17.15
C ALA A 49 -10.81 10.03 15.77
N ILE A 50 -11.60 10.12 14.70
CA ILE A 50 -11.11 9.95 13.32
C ILE A 50 -10.11 11.05 12.96
N GLU A 51 -10.42 12.32 13.22
CA GLU A 51 -9.51 13.44 12.93
C GLU A 51 -8.20 13.38 13.75
N ALA A 52 -8.24 12.79 14.95
CA ALA A 52 -7.03 12.57 15.74
C ALA A 52 -6.02 11.60 15.09
N THR A 53 -6.46 10.80 14.12
CA THR A 53 -5.59 9.89 13.36
C THR A 53 -4.89 10.56 12.17
N ARG A 54 -5.16 11.84 11.89
CA ARG A 54 -4.70 12.53 10.67
C ARG A 54 -3.19 12.49 10.51
N ARG A 55 -2.73 12.04 9.33
CA ARG A 55 -1.32 11.92 8.96
C ARG A 55 -1.02 12.62 7.63
N PRO A 56 0.21 13.11 7.42
CA PRO A 56 0.64 13.66 6.15
C PRO A 56 0.72 12.58 5.07
N VAL A 57 0.37 12.95 3.84
CA VAL A 57 0.45 12.11 2.65
C VAL A 57 0.87 12.93 1.44
N VAL A 58 1.72 12.35 0.59
CA VAL A 58 2.07 12.91 -0.71
C VAL A 58 1.70 11.90 -1.79
N ARG A 59 0.67 12.20 -2.57
CA ARG A 59 0.25 11.36 -3.70
C ARG A 59 1.06 11.70 -4.94
N PHE A 60 1.18 10.74 -5.85
CA PHE A 60 1.81 10.96 -7.13
C PHE A 60 1.15 10.14 -8.24
N THR A 61 1.34 10.59 -9.47
CA THR A 61 0.96 9.88 -10.69
C THR A 61 2.19 9.38 -11.41
N LEU A 62 2.00 8.42 -12.32
CA LEU A 62 3.06 7.84 -13.14
C LEU A 62 2.88 8.23 -14.60
N GLU A 63 3.99 8.58 -15.27
CA GLU A 63 4.02 8.86 -16.71
C GLU A 63 5.26 8.22 -17.36
N PRO A 64 5.16 7.74 -18.62
CA PRO A 64 6.30 7.17 -19.33
C PRO A 64 7.46 8.16 -19.44
N MET A 65 8.69 7.67 -19.23
CA MET A 65 9.91 8.45 -19.45
C MET A 65 10.50 8.18 -20.84
N ALA A 66 10.83 9.24 -21.56
CA ALA A 66 11.50 9.13 -22.86
C ALA A 66 12.97 8.66 -22.74
N GLN A 67 13.62 9.01 -21.64
CA GLN A 67 15.00 8.64 -21.30
C GLN A 67 15.09 8.30 -19.81
N ASP A 68 15.89 7.29 -19.47
CA ASP A 68 16.13 6.89 -18.09
C ASP A 68 17.13 7.84 -17.43
N ASP A 69 16.65 8.70 -16.54
CA ASP A 69 17.46 9.62 -15.74
C ASP A 69 17.81 8.94 -14.41
N LEU A 70 19.11 8.85 -14.10
CA LEU A 70 19.62 8.18 -12.91
C LEU A 70 19.19 8.83 -11.59
N LEU A 71 18.87 10.12 -11.60
CA LEU A 71 18.50 10.88 -10.39
C LEU A 71 17.00 11.14 -10.27
N ALA A 72 16.21 10.78 -11.28
CA ALA A 72 14.78 11.04 -11.26
C ALA A 72 14.02 10.19 -10.23
N SER A 73 12.94 10.75 -9.72
CA SER A 73 11.89 9.98 -9.05
C SER A 73 11.15 9.13 -10.07
N LYS A 74 11.22 7.80 -9.94
CA LYS A 74 10.72 6.86 -10.95
C LYS A 74 10.40 5.47 -10.42
N VAL A 75 9.58 4.74 -11.17
CA VAL A 75 9.34 3.31 -11.01
C VAL A 75 10.08 2.56 -12.12
N GLY A 76 10.86 1.54 -11.76
CA GLY A 76 11.71 0.80 -12.69
C GLY A 76 12.94 1.58 -13.17
N GLY A 77 13.54 1.08 -14.25
CA GLY A 77 14.76 1.67 -14.83
C GLY A 77 16.04 1.34 -14.07
N THR A 78 17.04 2.18 -14.27
CA THR A 78 18.38 2.02 -13.70
C THR A 78 18.56 2.97 -12.53
N PRO A 79 18.86 2.49 -11.30
CA PRO A 79 19.16 3.37 -10.18
C PRO A 79 20.50 4.10 -10.35
N TRP A 80 20.63 5.26 -9.71
CA TRP A 80 21.95 5.77 -9.38
C TRP A 80 22.61 4.80 -8.38
N TRP A 81 23.82 4.31 -8.66
CA TRP A 81 24.52 3.42 -7.75
C TRP A 81 26.00 3.78 -7.69
N PRO A 82 26.60 3.94 -6.50
CA PRO A 82 27.96 4.41 -6.38
C PRO A 82 28.95 3.37 -6.93
N ALA A 83 29.99 3.87 -7.61
CA ALA A 83 31.05 3.02 -8.14
C ALA A 83 31.79 2.27 -7.01
N GLY A 84 31.98 0.97 -7.21
CA GLY A 84 32.69 0.11 -6.25
C GLY A 84 31.82 -0.45 -5.11
N GLU A 85 30.57 -0.02 -4.98
CA GLU A 85 29.65 -0.61 -3.99
C GLU A 85 28.96 -1.86 -4.54
N ALA A 86 28.96 -2.93 -3.75
CA ALA A 86 28.26 -4.16 -4.14
C ALA A 86 26.75 -3.92 -4.25
N ARG A 87 26.14 -4.52 -5.27
CA ARG A 87 24.68 -4.48 -5.41
C ARG A 87 24.01 -5.35 -4.33
N PRO A 88 22.87 -4.93 -3.80
CA PRO A 88 22.07 -5.75 -2.90
C PRO A 88 21.66 -7.07 -3.56
N VAL A 89 21.69 -8.12 -2.77
CA VAL A 89 21.30 -9.48 -3.19
C VAL A 89 20.24 -10.02 -2.23
N ASP A 90 19.44 -10.98 -2.70
CA ASP A 90 18.57 -11.79 -1.89
C ASP A 90 19.35 -12.83 -1.05
N ALA A 91 18.64 -13.63 -0.27
CA ALA A 91 19.24 -14.68 0.57
C ALA A 91 19.94 -15.80 -0.26
N GLN A 92 19.64 -15.91 -1.55
CA GLN A 92 20.24 -16.86 -2.49
C GLN A 92 21.41 -16.26 -3.27
N GLY A 93 21.72 -14.98 -3.06
CA GLY A 93 22.80 -14.26 -3.75
C GLY A 93 22.38 -13.69 -5.11
N ASN A 94 21.11 -13.70 -5.48
CA ASN A 94 20.65 -13.10 -6.72
C ASN A 94 20.52 -11.57 -6.54
N PRO A 95 20.96 -10.76 -7.53
CA PRO A 95 20.85 -9.32 -7.47
C PRO A 95 19.40 -8.85 -7.40
N LEU A 96 19.12 -7.90 -6.49
CA LEU A 96 17.85 -7.19 -6.47
C LEU A 96 17.78 -6.18 -7.63
N ALA A 97 16.57 -5.86 -8.08
CA ALA A 97 16.29 -4.86 -9.10
C ALA A 97 15.62 -3.62 -8.50
N LEU A 98 15.78 -2.48 -9.15
CA LEU A 98 15.07 -1.26 -8.75
C LEU A 98 13.58 -1.39 -9.05
N LEU A 99 12.76 -1.42 -8.02
CA LEU A 99 11.32 -1.24 -8.14
C LEU A 99 11.00 0.25 -8.30
N ALA A 100 11.49 1.07 -7.37
CA ALA A 100 11.23 2.50 -7.37
C ALA A 100 12.40 3.28 -6.77
N GLN A 101 12.58 4.53 -7.23
CA GLN A 101 13.51 5.51 -6.67
C GLN A 101 12.77 6.82 -6.48
N VAL A 102 12.89 7.41 -5.29
CA VAL A 102 12.38 8.75 -4.98
C VAL A 102 13.57 9.66 -4.76
N ASN A 103 13.66 10.74 -5.57
CA ASN A 103 14.53 11.85 -5.27
C ASN A 103 13.81 12.74 -4.25
N LEU A 104 14.33 12.81 -3.05
CA LEU A 104 13.65 13.47 -1.93
C LEU A 104 13.55 15.00 -2.13
N ALA A 105 14.36 15.57 -3.01
CA ALA A 105 14.21 16.97 -3.40
C ALA A 105 12.96 17.25 -4.27
N ASP A 106 12.38 16.21 -4.89
CA ASP A 106 11.14 16.33 -5.67
C ASP A 106 9.89 16.26 -4.78
N VAL A 107 10.03 15.79 -3.51
CA VAL A 107 8.90 15.59 -2.59
C VAL A 107 8.52 16.91 -1.94
N PRO A 108 7.25 17.33 -1.98
CA PRO A 108 6.79 18.57 -1.34
C PRO A 108 7.09 18.65 0.16
N ASP A 109 7.32 19.87 0.65
CA ASP A 109 7.86 20.19 1.98
C ASP A 109 7.02 19.81 3.21
N SER A 110 5.93 19.11 3.05
CA SER A 110 4.96 18.88 4.12
C SER A 110 5.19 17.62 4.95
N TRP A 111 6.02 16.71 4.51
CA TRP A 111 6.33 15.53 5.31
C TRP A 111 7.64 15.75 6.06
N VAL A 112 7.49 16.13 7.33
CA VAL A 112 8.63 16.58 8.18
C VAL A 112 9.64 15.49 8.51
N ASP A 113 9.24 14.22 8.46
CA ASP A 113 10.08 13.11 8.95
C ASP A 113 10.99 12.49 7.88
N LEU A 114 10.73 12.72 6.59
CA LEU A 114 11.62 12.32 5.52
C LEU A 114 12.82 13.28 5.39
N PRO A 115 14.02 12.76 5.06
CA PRO A 115 15.13 13.60 4.63
C PRO A 115 14.72 14.47 3.44
N ARG A 116 15.23 15.70 3.37
CA ARG A 116 14.90 16.66 2.31
C ARG A 116 15.74 16.51 1.05
N GLU A 117 16.80 15.72 1.14
CA GLU A 117 17.75 15.54 0.07
C GLU A 117 18.14 14.06 -0.03
N GLY A 118 18.67 13.68 -1.20
CA GLY A 118 19.15 12.34 -1.46
C GLY A 118 18.13 11.46 -2.18
N LEU A 119 18.46 10.20 -2.32
CA LEU A 119 17.63 9.20 -3.00
C LEU A 119 17.16 8.13 -2.03
N LEU A 120 15.89 7.81 -2.07
CA LEU A 120 15.33 6.64 -1.40
C LEU A 120 15.02 5.59 -2.47
N GLN A 121 15.66 4.42 -2.38
CA GLN A 121 15.63 3.38 -3.40
C GLN A 121 14.99 2.12 -2.83
N PHE A 122 13.97 1.64 -3.50
CA PHE A 122 13.21 0.43 -3.18
C PHE A 122 13.63 -0.65 -4.17
N LEU A 123 14.30 -1.69 -3.67
CA LEU A 123 14.79 -2.79 -4.48
C LEU A 123 14.07 -4.08 -4.09
N VAL A 124 13.71 -4.89 -5.07
CA VAL A 124 13.02 -6.18 -4.87
C VAL A 124 13.66 -7.28 -5.69
N ALA A 125 13.49 -8.53 -5.26
CA ALA A 125 13.88 -9.69 -6.04
C ALA A 125 13.00 -9.80 -7.30
N THR A 126 13.61 -10.34 -8.36
CA THR A 126 12.99 -10.48 -9.67
C THR A 126 12.32 -11.83 -9.86
N ASP A 127 11.81 -12.39 -8.77
CA ASP A 127 11.04 -13.62 -8.77
C ASP A 127 9.53 -13.33 -8.96
N TRP A 128 8.72 -14.39 -9.06
CA TRP A 128 7.28 -14.27 -9.24
C TRP A 128 6.55 -13.66 -8.03
N LYS A 129 7.22 -13.58 -6.88
CA LYS A 129 6.71 -12.97 -5.64
C LYS A 129 7.14 -11.52 -5.51
N PHE A 130 7.90 -10.99 -6.44
CA PHE A 130 8.52 -9.66 -6.35
C PHE A 130 9.23 -9.43 -5.01
N GLY A 131 9.87 -10.49 -4.49
CA GLY A 131 10.65 -10.42 -3.25
C GLY A 131 9.84 -10.47 -1.95
N GLN A 132 8.55 -10.73 -1.99
CA GLN A 132 7.75 -10.86 -0.77
C GLN A 132 8.15 -12.08 0.05
N ASP A 133 8.24 -11.91 1.36
CA ASP A 133 8.41 -12.98 2.32
C ASP A 133 7.08 -13.27 3.03
N TYR A 134 6.54 -14.46 2.81
CA TYR A 134 5.29 -14.90 3.45
C TYR A 134 5.47 -15.40 4.89
N SER A 135 6.67 -15.33 5.48
CA SER A 135 6.90 -15.81 6.86
C SER A 135 6.13 -15.02 7.91
N ARG A 136 5.70 -13.78 7.57
CA ARG A 136 5.05 -12.83 8.49
C ARG A 136 5.86 -12.61 9.78
N ASP A 137 7.17 -12.84 9.74
CA ASP A 137 8.06 -12.53 10.86
C ASP A 137 8.49 -11.05 10.79
N GLU A 138 7.89 -10.24 11.65
CA GLU A 138 8.13 -8.79 11.74
C GLU A 138 9.09 -8.43 12.89
N THR A 139 9.82 -9.41 13.43
CA THR A 139 10.85 -9.08 14.43
C THR A 139 11.94 -8.19 13.80
N PRO A 140 12.56 -7.26 14.57
CA PRO A 140 13.62 -6.41 14.04
C PRO A 140 14.76 -7.18 13.37
N ALA A 141 15.11 -8.35 13.90
CA ALA A 141 16.12 -9.23 13.32
C ALA A 141 15.68 -9.81 11.97
N ALA A 142 14.42 -10.20 11.85
CA ALA A 142 13.86 -10.71 10.62
C ALA A 142 13.74 -9.62 9.55
N LEU A 143 13.33 -8.41 9.91
CA LEU A 143 13.26 -7.27 9.00
C LEU A 143 14.65 -6.83 8.51
N ALA A 144 15.66 -6.88 9.37
CA ALA A 144 17.04 -6.55 9.00
C ALA A 144 17.75 -7.65 8.17
N ALA A 145 17.19 -8.87 8.13
CA ALA A 145 17.79 -9.96 7.35
C ALA A 145 17.78 -9.67 5.84
N LEU A 146 18.70 -10.33 5.13
CA LEU A 146 18.73 -10.30 3.66
C LEU A 146 17.53 -11.09 3.11
N ARG A 147 16.52 -10.38 2.69
CA ARG A 147 15.30 -10.93 2.11
C ARG A 147 15.16 -10.52 0.65
N GLY A 148 14.05 -10.83 0.04
CA GLY A 148 13.74 -10.47 -1.33
C GLY A 148 13.54 -8.97 -1.58
N HIS A 149 13.75 -8.10 -0.59
CA HIS A 149 13.67 -6.65 -0.75
C HIS A 149 14.73 -5.91 0.05
N ARG A 150 14.97 -4.65 -0.32
CA ARG A 150 15.85 -3.73 0.39
C ARG A 150 15.43 -2.29 0.12
N VAL A 151 15.40 -1.47 1.15
CA VAL A 151 15.29 -0.02 1.00
C VAL A 151 16.62 0.62 1.35
N VAL A 152 17.10 1.51 0.50
CA VAL A 152 18.41 2.16 0.63
C VAL A 152 18.23 3.67 0.56
N TYR A 153 18.71 4.38 1.58
CA TYR A 153 18.80 5.83 1.56
C TYR A 153 20.22 6.27 1.16
N ARG A 154 20.28 7.17 0.21
CA ARG A 154 21.51 7.81 -0.29
C ARG A 154 21.45 9.30 0.00
N SER A 155 22.18 9.74 1.01
CA SER A 155 22.23 11.18 1.35
C SER A 155 22.99 12.00 0.31
N ASP A 156 23.89 11.37 -0.45
CA ASP A 156 24.65 12.00 -1.55
C ASP A 156 24.62 11.09 -2.78
N ALA A 157 24.28 11.66 -3.92
CA ALA A 157 24.24 11.02 -5.23
C ALA A 157 25.06 11.80 -6.28
N SER A 158 26.10 12.51 -5.86
CA SER A 158 26.96 13.33 -6.74
C SER A 158 28.21 12.63 -7.24
N GLY A 159 28.56 11.46 -6.68
CA GLY A 159 29.78 10.72 -7.00
C GLY A 159 29.72 9.92 -8.30
N PRO A 160 30.83 9.26 -8.67
CA PRO A 160 30.86 8.39 -9.83
C PRO A 160 29.92 7.18 -9.66
N THR A 161 29.27 6.78 -10.75
CA THR A 161 28.32 5.68 -10.79
C THR A 161 28.89 4.45 -11.47
N GLN A 162 28.32 3.29 -11.18
CA GLN A 162 28.57 2.06 -11.92
C GLN A 162 27.29 1.53 -12.58
N ALA A 163 27.47 0.67 -13.58
CA ALA A 163 26.34 0.03 -14.25
C ALA A 163 25.52 -0.81 -13.26
N PHE A 164 24.24 -0.58 -13.25
CA PHE A 164 23.25 -1.35 -12.52
C PHE A 164 22.19 -1.78 -13.53
N PRO A 165 22.21 -3.02 -14.05
CA PRO A 165 21.28 -3.46 -15.07
C PRO A 165 19.85 -3.29 -14.63
N ALA A 166 19.02 -2.72 -15.49
CA ALA A 166 17.59 -2.72 -15.29
C ALA A 166 17.04 -4.16 -15.30
N ALA A 167 15.98 -4.41 -14.55
CA ALA A 167 15.30 -5.70 -14.59
C ALA A 167 14.73 -5.96 -15.99
N ALA A 168 14.73 -7.22 -16.41
CA ALA A 168 14.06 -7.61 -17.62
C ALA A 168 12.53 -7.48 -17.46
N LYS A 169 11.83 -7.28 -18.58
CA LYS A 169 10.37 -7.26 -18.61
C LYS A 169 9.81 -8.51 -17.90
N LYS A 170 8.77 -8.33 -17.10
CA LYS A 170 8.10 -9.36 -16.25
C LYS A 170 8.87 -9.81 -15.00
N GLN A 171 10.00 -9.20 -14.68
CA GLN A 171 10.71 -9.43 -13.41
C GLN A 171 10.33 -8.43 -12.32
N LEU A 172 9.54 -7.43 -12.67
CA LEU A 172 8.93 -6.43 -11.81
C LEU A 172 7.45 -6.30 -12.19
N PRO A 173 6.61 -5.70 -11.36
CA PRO A 173 5.21 -5.43 -11.69
C PRO A 173 5.06 -4.32 -12.76
N LEU A 174 5.94 -4.29 -13.75
CA LEU A 174 5.97 -3.32 -14.85
C LEU A 174 5.51 -3.96 -16.16
N GLU A 175 4.47 -3.40 -16.76
CA GLU A 175 3.90 -3.87 -18.03
C GLU A 175 4.42 -3.10 -19.25
N VAL A 176 4.97 -1.90 -19.04
CA VAL A 176 5.51 -1.04 -20.09
C VAL A 176 7.02 -1.20 -20.24
N PRO A 177 7.60 -0.99 -21.42
CA PRO A 177 9.03 -0.91 -21.59
C PRO A 177 9.55 0.44 -21.06
N GLY A 178 10.53 0.40 -20.16
CA GLY A 178 11.18 1.60 -19.61
C GLY A 178 10.57 2.08 -18.29
N PRO A 179 11.23 3.07 -17.68
CA PRO A 179 10.80 3.60 -16.40
C PRO A 179 9.59 4.53 -16.52
N LEU A 180 8.85 4.64 -15.41
CA LEU A 180 7.76 5.58 -15.23
C LEU A 180 8.19 6.69 -14.27
N ARG A 181 8.05 7.96 -14.67
CA ARG A 181 8.35 9.12 -13.81
C ARG A 181 7.24 9.34 -12.80
N MET A 182 7.60 9.60 -11.56
CA MET A 182 6.69 10.06 -10.53
C MET A 182 6.44 11.58 -10.67
N ARG A 183 5.18 11.99 -10.60
CA ARG A 183 4.73 13.38 -10.52
C ARG A 183 4.01 13.59 -9.20
N PHE A 184 4.69 14.20 -8.26
CA PHE A 184 4.13 14.45 -6.95
C PHE A 184 3.08 15.56 -7.00
N ALA A 185 1.96 15.31 -6.32
CA ALA A 185 0.98 16.34 -6.01
C ALA A 185 1.42 17.14 -4.78
N ASP A 186 0.77 18.25 -4.54
CA ASP A 186 0.93 18.99 -3.29
C ASP A 186 0.65 18.07 -2.11
N ALA A 187 1.35 18.34 -1.04
CA ALA A 187 1.15 17.58 0.16
C ALA A 187 -0.23 17.82 0.77
N ALA A 188 -0.78 16.74 1.28
CA ALA A 188 -2.08 16.69 1.91
C ALA A 188 -2.01 15.95 3.25
N SER A 189 -3.14 15.72 3.83
CA SER A 189 -3.26 14.81 4.98
C SER A 189 -4.51 13.95 4.81
N GLU A 190 -4.46 12.74 5.33
CA GLU A 190 -5.60 11.82 5.35
C GLU A 190 -5.81 11.25 6.75
N THR A 191 -7.03 10.85 7.06
CA THR A 191 -7.36 10.12 8.28
C THR A 191 -7.19 8.64 8.04
N MET A 192 -7.11 7.84 9.11
CA MET A 192 -7.04 6.39 9.03
C MET A 192 -8.26 5.85 8.26
N SER A 193 -8.01 4.87 7.41
CA SER A 193 -9.04 4.20 6.61
C SER A 193 -9.35 2.81 7.17
N PRO A 194 -10.49 2.21 6.81
CA PRO A 194 -10.83 0.83 7.19
C PRO A 194 -9.80 -0.22 6.76
N HIS A 195 -8.99 0.06 5.73
CA HIS A 195 -7.90 -0.83 5.29
C HIS A 195 -6.78 -0.99 6.32
N ASP A 196 -6.63 -0.08 7.28
CA ASP A 196 -5.66 -0.21 8.36
C ASP A 196 -6.29 -0.98 9.52
N ALA A 197 -5.70 -2.11 9.92
CA ALA A 197 -6.24 -2.96 11.00
C ALA A 197 -6.45 -2.22 12.33
N ARG A 198 -5.77 -1.07 12.53
CA ARG A 198 -5.95 -0.21 13.71
C ARG A 198 -7.23 0.61 13.66
N PHE A 199 -7.90 0.71 12.50
CA PHE A 199 -9.11 1.51 12.34
C PHE A 199 -10.21 1.10 13.32
N GLU A 200 -10.35 -0.19 13.59
CA GLU A 200 -11.30 -0.68 14.60
C GLU A 200 -11.08 -0.09 16.00
N SER A 201 -9.83 0.23 16.35
CA SER A 201 -9.48 0.78 17.65
C SER A 201 -9.95 2.22 17.88
N ILE A 202 -10.37 2.92 16.82
CA ILE A 202 -10.96 4.26 16.89
C ILE A 202 -12.31 4.20 17.62
N PHE A 203 -13.01 3.07 17.52
CA PHE A 203 -14.39 2.92 18.01
C PHE A 203 -14.40 2.16 19.34
N PRO A 204 -15.04 2.71 20.38
CA PRO A 204 -15.21 1.98 21.65
C PRO A 204 -15.98 0.67 21.43
N GLY A 205 -15.32 -0.46 21.69
CA GLY A 205 -15.87 -1.80 21.48
C GLY A 205 -15.74 -2.35 20.07
N GLY A 206 -15.10 -1.60 19.14
CA GLY A 206 -14.88 -1.99 17.76
C GLY A 206 -15.84 -1.36 16.76
N LEU A 207 -15.50 -1.43 15.48
CA LEU A 207 -16.25 -0.83 14.39
C LEU A 207 -17.67 -1.43 14.25
N PHE A 208 -17.78 -2.76 14.15
CA PHE A 208 -19.07 -3.42 13.93
C PHE A 208 -20.09 -3.16 15.06
N PRO A 209 -19.75 -3.26 16.35
CA PRO A 209 -20.64 -2.85 17.41
C PRO A 209 -21.07 -1.38 17.34
N ALA A 210 -20.17 -0.49 16.90
CA ALA A 210 -20.50 0.94 16.74
C ALA A 210 -21.46 1.18 15.57
N LEU A 211 -21.28 0.47 14.44
CA LEU A 211 -22.17 0.51 13.27
C LEU A 211 -23.55 -0.05 13.61
N ALA A 212 -23.62 -1.21 14.28
CA ALA A 212 -24.88 -1.82 14.71
C ALA A 212 -25.67 -0.87 15.61
N ALA A 213 -25.02 -0.28 16.61
CA ALA A 213 -25.66 0.68 17.50
C ALA A 213 -26.11 1.97 16.80
N HIS A 214 -25.50 2.33 15.67
CA HIS A 214 -25.89 3.47 14.85
C HIS A 214 -27.01 3.12 13.87
N GLY A 215 -26.95 1.96 13.19
CA GLY A 215 -27.86 1.58 12.11
C GLY A 215 -29.26 1.20 12.60
N GLU A 216 -29.40 0.58 13.77
CA GLU A 216 -30.70 0.12 14.29
C GLU A 216 -31.82 1.19 14.31
N PRO A 217 -31.57 2.45 14.70
CA PRO A 217 -32.63 3.47 14.72
C PRO A 217 -33.18 3.80 13.33
N ASP A 218 -32.37 3.65 12.29
CA ASP A 218 -32.72 3.97 10.90
C ASP A 218 -33.19 2.75 10.11
N GLY A 219 -33.17 1.56 10.73
CA GLY A 219 -33.51 0.29 10.07
C GLY A 219 -32.51 -0.16 9.03
N MET A 220 -31.28 0.38 9.07
CA MET A 220 -30.17 0.02 8.21
C MET A 220 -29.28 -0.96 8.97
N ASP A 221 -28.91 -2.07 8.32
CA ASP A 221 -28.01 -3.03 8.94
C ASP A 221 -26.54 -2.57 8.93
N GLU A 222 -25.76 -3.17 9.81
CA GLU A 222 -24.34 -2.87 9.98
C GLU A 222 -23.50 -3.21 8.74
N ASP A 223 -23.90 -4.24 7.99
CA ASP A 223 -23.20 -4.67 6.77
C ASP A 223 -23.31 -3.59 5.68
N THR A 224 -24.51 -3.04 5.47
CA THR A 224 -24.75 -1.95 4.52
C THR A 224 -23.92 -0.70 4.85
N LEU A 225 -23.86 -0.32 6.13
CA LEU A 225 -23.04 0.82 6.56
C LEU A 225 -21.55 0.53 6.48
N SER A 226 -21.14 -0.72 6.73
CA SER A 226 -19.76 -1.15 6.57
C SER A 226 -19.33 -1.04 5.12
N ASP A 227 -20.11 -1.59 4.18
CA ASP A 227 -19.81 -1.53 2.74
C ASP A 227 -19.68 -0.06 2.26
N ALA A 228 -20.63 0.81 2.66
CA ALA A 228 -20.58 2.24 2.33
C ALA A 228 -19.37 2.96 2.97
N LEU A 229 -18.93 2.53 4.15
CA LEU A 229 -17.74 3.06 4.79
C LEU A 229 -16.47 2.69 4.03
N TRP A 230 -16.35 1.44 3.58
CA TRP A 230 -15.22 0.99 2.77
C TRP A 230 -15.15 1.75 1.44
N ASP A 231 -16.27 1.90 0.75
CA ASP A 231 -16.37 2.68 -0.51
C ASP A 231 -15.99 4.16 -0.31
N ARG A 232 -16.34 4.76 0.85
CA ARG A 232 -16.03 6.15 1.18
C ARG A 232 -14.54 6.41 1.38
N TYR A 233 -13.81 5.44 1.91
CA TYR A 233 -12.39 5.53 2.22
C TYR A 233 -11.52 4.90 1.15
N GLU A 234 -11.68 5.31 -0.12
CA GLU A 234 -10.74 4.92 -1.16
C GLU A 234 -9.35 5.47 -0.85
N SER A 235 -8.45 4.58 -0.45
CA SER A 235 -7.02 4.90 -0.24
C SER A 235 -6.12 4.34 -1.34
N GLU A 236 -6.72 3.87 -2.43
CA GLU A 236 -6.04 3.36 -3.61
C GLU A 236 -5.36 4.50 -4.39
N ALA A 237 -4.09 4.72 -4.11
CA ALA A 237 -3.26 5.72 -4.78
C ALA A 237 -1.79 5.35 -4.68
N HIS A 238 -0.96 5.78 -5.63
CA HIS A 238 0.47 5.83 -5.39
C HIS A 238 0.76 6.94 -4.39
N LYS A 239 1.49 6.64 -3.32
CA LYS A 239 1.74 7.64 -2.26
C LYS A 239 2.96 7.35 -1.40
N LEU A 240 3.43 8.42 -0.76
CA LEU A 240 4.33 8.41 0.37
C LEU A 240 3.53 8.79 1.61
N GLY A 241 3.64 8.00 2.68
CA GLY A 241 2.92 8.23 3.94
C GLY A 241 1.42 8.01 3.88
N GLY A 242 0.71 8.57 4.84
CA GLY A 242 -0.71 8.31 5.03
C GLY A 242 -0.99 6.92 5.57
N TYR A 243 -2.07 6.30 5.10
CA TYR A 243 -2.54 4.98 5.52
C TYR A 243 -2.56 4.00 4.35
N PRO A 244 -2.29 2.71 4.58
CA PRO A 244 -2.22 1.73 3.50
C PRO A 244 -3.58 1.45 2.86
N TYR A 245 -3.52 0.97 1.63
CA TYR A 245 -4.57 0.24 0.95
C TYR A 245 -4.12 -1.21 0.77
N PHE A 246 -5.06 -2.13 0.87
CA PHE A 246 -4.88 -3.54 0.58
C PHE A 246 -6.07 -4.03 -0.24
N THR A 247 -5.84 -4.99 -1.15
CA THR A 247 -6.92 -5.71 -1.83
C THR A 247 -7.43 -6.88 -0.97
N GLN A 248 -6.64 -7.26 0.02
CA GLN A 248 -6.96 -8.26 1.04
C GLN A 248 -6.88 -7.62 2.43
N ASP A 249 -6.73 -8.44 3.47
CA ASP A 249 -6.57 -7.95 4.84
C ASP A 249 -5.18 -7.35 5.08
N ASP A 250 -5.10 -6.41 6.01
CA ASP A 250 -3.82 -5.87 6.49
C ASP A 250 -2.95 -7.00 7.08
N PRO A 251 -1.79 -7.31 6.47
CA PRO A 251 -0.96 -8.42 6.92
C PRO A 251 -0.09 -8.11 8.14
N ARG A 252 -0.04 -6.83 8.58
CA ARG A 252 0.83 -6.40 9.67
C ARG A 252 0.37 -6.95 11.00
N ALA A 253 1.27 -7.61 11.73
CA ALA A 253 1.05 -7.99 13.12
C ALA A 253 1.44 -6.86 14.09
N ARG A 254 2.35 -5.96 13.68
CA ARG A 254 2.82 -4.82 14.46
C ARG A 254 2.00 -3.57 14.18
N THR A 255 1.60 -2.90 15.24
CA THR A 255 0.82 -1.64 15.17
C THR A 255 1.67 -0.38 15.04
N ASP A 256 3.00 -0.49 15.17
CA ASP A 256 3.96 0.61 15.05
C ASP A 256 4.64 0.71 13.67
N LEU A 257 4.20 -0.10 12.71
CA LEU A 257 4.62 -0.04 11.32
C LEU A 257 3.73 0.92 10.53
N GLU A 258 4.29 2.03 10.09
CA GLU A 258 3.62 3.09 9.35
C GLU A 258 3.93 3.01 7.87
N LEU A 259 3.00 3.43 7.02
CA LEU A 259 3.21 3.42 5.57
C LEU A 259 4.32 4.40 5.19
N LEU A 260 5.37 3.88 4.56
CA LEU A 260 6.44 4.67 3.97
C LEU A 260 6.16 4.97 2.49
N PHE A 261 5.77 3.95 1.73
CA PHE A 261 5.60 4.04 0.28
C PHE A 261 4.59 2.99 -0.21
N GLN A 262 3.71 3.41 -1.11
CA GLN A 262 2.68 2.57 -1.73
C GLN A 262 2.69 2.73 -3.25
N LEU A 263 2.63 1.61 -3.96
CA LEU A 263 2.40 1.55 -5.40
C LEU A 263 1.18 0.67 -5.68
N VAL A 264 0.15 1.22 -6.29
CA VAL A 264 -1.04 0.48 -6.72
C VAL A 264 -0.92 0.05 -8.19
N SER A 265 -1.69 -0.93 -8.60
CA SER A 265 -1.82 -1.25 -10.02
C SER A 265 -2.44 -0.07 -10.78
N SER A 266 -1.90 0.24 -11.94
CA SER A 266 -2.31 1.36 -12.80
C SER A 266 -1.76 1.16 -14.21
N ASP A 267 -1.99 2.10 -15.12
CA ASP A 267 -1.45 2.05 -16.49
C ASP A 267 0.08 1.87 -16.46
N GLY A 268 0.53 0.70 -16.90
CA GLY A 268 1.95 0.34 -16.97
C GLY A 268 2.54 -0.32 -15.73
N LEU A 269 1.76 -0.50 -14.67
CA LEU A 269 2.14 -1.17 -13.43
C LEU A 269 1.04 -2.15 -13.01
N MET A 270 1.37 -3.43 -12.75
CA MET A 270 0.41 -4.45 -12.36
C MET A 270 0.98 -5.38 -11.30
N TRP A 271 0.37 -5.35 -10.13
CA TRP A 271 0.63 -6.27 -9.03
C TRP A 271 -0.34 -7.44 -9.11
N GLY A 272 0.13 -8.59 -9.59
CA GLY A 272 -0.74 -9.76 -9.75
C GLY A 272 -1.97 -9.44 -10.58
N ASP A 273 -3.14 -9.47 -9.97
CA ASP A 273 -4.43 -9.06 -10.56
C ASP A 273 -4.98 -7.83 -9.81
N ALA A 274 -4.63 -6.64 -10.31
CA ALA A 274 -5.03 -5.34 -9.78
C ALA A 274 -4.65 -5.07 -8.29
N GLY A 275 -3.50 -5.56 -7.85
CA GLY A 275 -3.06 -5.45 -6.46
C GLY A 275 -2.26 -4.20 -6.12
N VAL A 276 -1.61 -4.24 -4.94
CA VAL A 276 -0.86 -3.14 -4.36
C VAL A 276 0.41 -3.62 -3.66
N GLY A 277 1.50 -2.86 -3.77
CA GLY A 277 2.75 -3.08 -3.03
C GLY A 277 2.98 -1.98 -2.00
N ASN A 278 3.24 -2.38 -0.76
CA ASN A 278 3.37 -1.53 0.41
C ASN A 278 4.71 -1.71 1.11
N PHE A 279 5.34 -0.61 1.50
CA PHE A 279 6.54 -0.57 2.33
C PHE A 279 6.25 0.18 3.62
N PHE A 280 6.62 -0.41 4.76
CA PHE A 280 6.33 0.13 6.07
C PHE A 280 7.60 0.29 6.90
N ILE A 281 7.61 1.30 7.77
CA ILE A 281 8.73 1.63 8.65
C ILE A 281 8.19 2.07 10.01
N THR A 282 8.95 1.88 11.08
CA THR A 282 8.59 2.49 12.37
C THR A 282 8.96 3.98 12.37
N ASP A 283 8.22 4.80 13.12
CA ASP A 283 8.56 6.22 13.30
C ASP A 283 9.98 6.40 13.86
N ALA A 284 10.42 5.48 14.73
CA ALA A 284 11.76 5.50 15.31
C ALA A 284 12.86 5.25 14.26
N ASP A 285 12.67 4.28 13.36
CA ASP A 285 13.62 3.99 12.28
C ASP A 285 13.63 5.11 11.24
N LEU A 286 12.47 5.68 10.93
CA LEU A 286 12.34 6.83 10.02
C LEU A 286 13.10 8.05 10.59
N ALA A 287 12.90 8.38 11.85
CA ALA A 287 13.61 9.47 12.53
C ALA A 287 15.13 9.23 12.58
N ALA A 288 15.56 7.97 12.76
CA ALA A 288 16.96 7.56 12.72
C ALA A 288 17.54 7.48 11.29
N ARG A 289 16.70 7.60 10.26
CA ARG A 289 17.05 7.34 8.84
C ARG A 289 17.59 5.93 8.61
N ASP A 290 17.13 4.98 9.42
CA ASP A 290 17.48 3.56 9.31
C ASP A 290 16.42 2.79 8.50
N PHE A 291 16.62 2.69 7.20
CA PHE A 291 15.74 1.98 6.28
C PHE A 291 16.08 0.48 6.17
N SER A 292 16.97 -0.05 7.01
CA SER A 292 17.37 -1.46 6.96
C SER A 292 16.31 -2.43 7.43
N ARG A 293 15.29 -1.95 8.18
CA ARG A 293 14.23 -2.75 8.79
C ARG A 293 12.84 -2.45 8.23
N VAL A 294 12.76 -2.00 6.99
CA VAL A 294 11.49 -1.78 6.31
C VAL A 294 10.77 -3.12 6.11
N TYR A 295 9.50 -3.19 6.48
CA TYR A 295 8.61 -4.30 6.15
C TYR A 295 8.00 -4.07 4.78
N TYR A 296 7.95 -5.11 3.97
CA TYR A 296 7.39 -5.06 2.61
C TYR A 296 6.36 -6.15 2.44
N SER A 297 5.24 -5.79 1.87
CA SER A 297 4.17 -6.70 1.48
C SER A 297 3.53 -6.22 0.18
N TRP A 298 3.02 -7.15 -0.61
CA TRP A 298 2.11 -6.86 -1.70
C TRP A 298 1.00 -7.91 -1.71
N ASP A 299 -0.17 -7.54 -2.20
CA ASP A 299 -1.31 -8.41 -2.35
C ASP A 299 -2.07 -8.12 -3.65
N CYS A 300 -2.96 -9.03 -4.05
CA CYS A 300 -3.88 -8.88 -5.18
C CYS A 300 -5.14 -9.73 -4.96
N CYS A 301 -6.14 -9.55 -5.80
CA CYS A 301 -7.38 -10.32 -5.79
C CYS A 301 -7.16 -11.80 -6.09
#